data_2f587463217aaf55833998a88b5c4c9b
#
_entry.id   2f587463217aaf55833998a88b5c4c9b
#
_cell.length_a   1.000
_cell.length_b   1.000
_cell.length_c   1.000
_cell.angle_alpha   90.00
_cell.angle_beta   90.00
_cell.angle_gamma   90.00
#
_symmetry.space_group_name_H-M   'P 1'
#
loop_
_entity.id
_entity.type
_entity.pdbx_description
1 polymer ?
#
loop_
_entity_poly.entity_id
_entity_poly.type
_entity_poly.pdbx_seq_one_letter_code
_entity_poly.pdbx_strand_id
1 'polypeptide(L)'
;MKKDANVNFIRCSHYPRDPRFYELCDSISMYVMDEVPFGYGDSHLYDKSYQDILLTRADATVRRDKNHPSVLFWSIGNENPLTTIAEETGRYVKRMDPTRPICYPMIHNYFLSLDFNIPDFVDIFAPHYPPVATLRYYAEAAKRPVILTEYCHSLGQSFEQHKDLWELIEKNDNLAGGCVWEWVDQGMVDRKATFPGKYAWTNKMWLKDSTCITLEGNSGADGMLYANRIPLSNYYELRKNYAQVPVCTERLVGKKGVNHLKVQVANRFDFVDLSEKVSFEWRLLDGKHVVSEGKKSIQCLAGCMGYIPIELVLDESPADRFYVLEIAIYTVEGYSVGNYSIPIVSEEGLFMTQLFKIADGELIEMDTVEILQQLSGCFQTYPLMRVGRKFSMSEELRAKGKAIEKYLMEPIECKKSVVDRRYIQEVDYMNPAISAIGRVSCGSLPSGGIKFNYSLAPQTKGKLLLEGGLAFLLDTKIKHL
;
A
#
# COMPACT_ATOMS: atom_id res chain seq x y z
N MET A 1 9.55 3.99 11.40
CA MET A 1 9.05 3.44 10.11
C MET A 1 7.62 2.89 10.22
N LYS A 2 7.29 1.92 11.09
CA LYS A 2 5.89 1.42 11.18
C LYS A 2 4.92 2.53 11.62
N LYS A 3 5.24 3.28 12.66
CA LYS A 3 4.46 4.46 13.08
C LYS A 3 4.33 5.51 11.97
N ASP A 4 5.41 5.78 11.22
CA ASP A 4 5.37 6.72 10.10
C ASP A 4 4.49 6.23 8.94
N ALA A 5 4.24 4.90 8.87
CA ALA A 5 3.32 4.30 7.93
C ALA A 5 1.88 4.18 8.48
N ASN A 6 1.58 4.83 9.61
CA ASN A 6 0.30 4.77 10.32
C ASN A 6 -0.07 3.36 10.82
N VAL A 7 0.91 2.46 10.97
CA VAL A 7 0.71 1.12 11.51
C VAL A 7 0.66 1.20 13.03
N ASN A 8 -0.37 0.63 13.64
CA ASN A 8 -0.57 0.58 15.09
C ASN A 8 -0.54 -0.85 15.67
N PHE A 9 -0.47 -1.88 14.82
CA PHE A 9 -0.59 -3.27 15.19
C PHE A 9 0.42 -4.15 14.45
N ILE A 10 1.00 -5.16 15.14
CA ILE A 10 1.99 -6.10 14.58
C ILE A 10 1.60 -7.52 14.95
N ARG A 11 1.59 -8.42 13.97
CA ARG A 11 1.56 -9.87 14.21
C ARG A 11 2.98 -10.42 14.25
N CYS A 12 3.29 -11.21 15.27
CA CYS A 12 4.57 -11.90 15.44
C CYS A 12 4.58 -13.23 14.66
N SER A 13 4.51 -13.18 13.35
CA SER A 13 4.55 -14.36 12.49
C SER A 13 5.95 -15.00 12.48
N HIS A 14 6.19 -16.27 12.72
CA HIS A 14 5.23 -17.29 13.18
C HIS A 14 5.73 -17.84 14.51
N TYR A 15 6.31 -16.96 15.33
CA TYR A 15 6.91 -17.29 16.63
C TYR A 15 7.13 -16.01 17.47
N PRO A 16 7.22 -16.14 18.79
CA PRO A 16 7.48 -15.00 19.67
C PRO A 16 8.80 -14.31 19.34
N ARG A 17 8.82 -12.98 19.46
CA ARG A 17 10.01 -12.17 19.21
C ARG A 17 10.94 -12.12 20.43
N ASP A 18 12.09 -11.47 20.27
CA ASP A 18 12.99 -11.13 21.39
C ASP A 18 12.22 -10.34 22.45
N PRO A 19 12.40 -10.57 23.75
CA PRO A 19 11.68 -9.85 24.83
C PRO A 19 11.73 -8.33 24.70
N ARG A 20 12.88 -7.77 24.28
CA ARG A 20 13.02 -6.32 24.06
C ARG A 20 12.09 -5.76 23.00
N PHE A 21 11.59 -6.60 22.09
CA PHE A 21 10.58 -6.18 21.11
C PHE A 21 9.28 -5.78 21.81
N TYR A 22 8.82 -6.56 22.78
CA TYR A 22 7.60 -6.27 23.52
C TYR A 22 7.76 -5.05 24.43
N GLU A 23 8.90 -4.94 25.12
CA GLU A 23 9.25 -3.74 25.90
C GLU A 23 9.21 -2.47 25.04
N LEU A 24 9.74 -2.54 23.81
CA LEU A 24 9.66 -1.45 22.84
C LEU A 24 8.21 -1.18 22.44
N CYS A 25 7.43 -2.21 22.13
CA CYS A 25 6.03 -2.06 21.76
C CYS A 25 5.21 -1.42 22.88
N ASP A 26 5.46 -1.81 24.14
CA ASP A 26 4.85 -1.19 25.33
C ASP A 26 5.19 0.30 25.39
N SER A 27 6.47 0.66 25.20
CA SER A 27 6.95 2.04 25.32
C SER A 27 6.43 2.97 24.22
N ILE A 28 6.24 2.47 23.00
CA ILE A 28 5.77 3.27 21.85
C ILE A 28 4.27 3.10 21.55
N SER A 29 3.53 2.39 22.41
CA SER A 29 2.11 2.11 22.20
C SER A 29 1.83 1.42 20.85
N MET A 30 2.51 0.32 20.58
CA MET A 30 2.31 -0.53 19.42
C MET A 30 1.64 -1.82 19.86
N TYR A 31 0.45 -2.10 19.37
CA TYR A 31 -0.27 -3.34 19.69
C TYR A 31 0.38 -4.55 19.03
N VAL A 32 0.25 -5.70 19.67
CA VAL A 32 0.89 -6.95 19.25
C VAL A 32 -0.10 -8.11 19.31
N MET A 33 -0.09 -8.93 18.26
CA MET A 33 -0.60 -10.28 18.28
C MET A 33 0.61 -11.22 18.42
N ASP A 34 0.72 -11.87 19.55
CA ASP A 34 1.80 -12.82 19.78
C ASP A 34 1.39 -14.23 19.38
N GLU A 35 2.31 -14.99 18.80
CA GLU A 35 1.98 -16.26 18.15
C GLU A 35 2.70 -17.46 18.80
N VAL A 36 1.92 -18.47 19.16
CA VAL A 36 2.43 -19.75 19.61
C VAL A 36 2.95 -20.54 18.40
N PRO A 37 4.24 -20.90 18.37
CA PRO A 37 4.85 -21.50 17.20
C PRO A 37 4.47 -22.98 17.04
N PHE A 38 3.64 -23.27 16.05
CA PHE A 38 3.33 -24.65 15.69
C PHE A 38 4.37 -25.26 14.74
N GLY A 39 5.03 -24.44 13.95
CA GLY A 39 5.93 -24.85 12.89
C GLY A 39 5.24 -24.93 11.54
N TYR A 40 6.02 -25.00 10.49
CA TYR A 40 5.56 -25.16 9.12
C TYR A 40 5.52 -26.66 8.77
N GLY A 41 4.44 -27.04 8.06
CA GLY A 41 4.17 -28.45 7.77
C GLY A 41 3.27 -29.10 8.83
N ASP A 42 2.36 -29.95 8.37
CA ASP A 42 1.20 -30.34 9.17
C ASP A 42 1.26 -31.77 9.72
N SER A 43 2.20 -32.60 9.23
CA SER A 43 2.27 -34.02 9.56
C SER A 43 2.41 -34.28 11.07
N HIS A 44 3.15 -33.44 11.76
CA HIS A 44 3.37 -33.56 13.21
C HIS A 44 2.12 -33.28 14.05
N LEU A 45 1.16 -32.51 13.52
CA LEU A 45 -0.09 -32.18 14.22
C LEU A 45 -1.09 -33.37 14.28
N TYR A 46 -0.83 -34.43 13.55
CA TYR A 46 -1.60 -35.69 13.60
C TYR A 46 -0.97 -36.72 14.51
N ASP A 47 0.27 -36.47 15.00
CA ASP A 47 1.00 -37.37 15.89
C ASP A 47 0.91 -36.88 17.34
N LYS A 48 0.20 -37.65 18.18
CA LYS A 48 0.00 -37.28 19.60
C LYS A 48 1.31 -37.11 20.40
N SER A 49 2.41 -37.66 19.95
CA SER A 49 3.73 -37.44 20.60
C SER A 49 4.17 -35.97 20.57
N TYR A 50 3.65 -35.15 19.65
CA TYR A 50 3.95 -33.71 19.58
C TYR A 50 3.10 -32.84 20.50
N GLN A 51 2.06 -33.39 21.14
CA GLN A 51 1.17 -32.62 22.02
C GLN A 51 1.93 -31.93 23.16
N ASP A 52 2.78 -32.66 23.88
CA ASP A 52 3.53 -32.07 24.99
C ASP A 52 4.53 -31.00 24.54
N ILE A 53 5.07 -31.14 23.32
CA ILE A 53 5.93 -30.13 22.72
C ILE A 53 5.16 -28.85 22.45
N LEU A 54 3.98 -28.93 21.87
CA LEU A 54 3.15 -27.75 21.59
C LEU A 54 2.62 -27.09 22.85
N LEU A 55 2.22 -27.88 23.85
CA LEU A 55 1.85 -27.36 25.17
C LEU A 55 3.01 -26.63 25.84
N THR A 56 4.23 -27.18 25.75
CA THR A 56 5.43 -26.53 26.29
C THR A 56 5.72 -25.20 25.59
N ARG A 57 5.57 -25.14 24.26
CA ARG A 57 5.73 -23.89 23.49
C ARG A 57 4.67 -22.86 23.88
N ALA A 58 3.42 -23.28 24.02
CA ALA A 58 2.33 -22.43 24.43
C ALA A 58 2.54 -21.89 25.85
N ASP A 59 2.93 -22.76 26.79
CA ASP A 59 3.25 -22.37 28.17
C ASP A 59 4.37 -21.32 28.21
N ALA A 60 5.47 -21.57 27.50
CA ALA A 60 6.62 -20.68 27.45
C ALA A 60 6.24 -19.31 26.87
N THR A 61 5.48 -19.28 25.75
CA THR A 61 5.03 -18.05 25.10
C THR A 61 4.14 -17.24 26.06
N VAL A 62 3.06 -17.82 26.56
CA VAL A 62 2.10 -17.11 27.37
C VAL A 62 2.70 -16.66 28.72
N ARG A 63 3.47 -17.50 29.41
CA ARG A 63 4.11 -17.10 30.68
C ARG A 63 5.07 -15.94 30.51
N ARG A 64 5.83 -15.95 29.45
CA ARG A 64 6.80 -14.88 29.18
C ARG A 64 6.13 -13.56 28.88
N ASP A 65 5.10 -13.56 28.01
CA ASP A 65 4.64 -12.34 27.33
C ASP A 65 3.29 -11.81 27.82
N LYS A 66 2.52 -12.55 28.63
CA LYS A 66 1.20 -12.13 29.10
C LYS A 66 1.16 -10.84 29.94
N ASN A 67 2.29 -10.40 30.49
CA ASN A 67 2.35 -9.18 31.28
C ASN A 67 2.67 -7.93 30.45
N HIS A 68 2.90 -8.07 29.14
CA HIS A 68 3.09 -6.94 28.25
C HIS A 68 1.74 -6.33 27.87
N PRO A 69 1.47 -5.05 28.19
CA PRO A 69 0.21 -4.39 27.86
C PRO A 69 0.02 -4.22 26.34
N SER A 70 1.10 -4.24 25.56
CA SER A 70 1.04 -4.22 24.09
C SER A 70 0.44 -5.50 23.49
N VAL A 71 0.57 -6.66 24.13
CA VAL A 71 0.01 -7.92 23.66
C VAL A 71 -1.51 -7.92 23.83
N LEU A 72 -2.25 -7.81 22.73
CA LEU A 72 -3.73 -7.79 22.75
C LEU A 72 -4.34 -9.16 22.45
N PHE A 73 -3.70 -9.95 21.61
CA PHE A 73 -4.25 -11.22 21.11
C PHE A 73 -3.20 -12.32 21.18
N TRP A 74 -3.69 -13.56 21.39
CA TRP A 74 -2.90 -14.77 21.18
C TRP A 74 -3.27 -15.38 19.83
N SER A 75 -2.27 -15.70 19.02
CA SER A 75 -2.41 -16.44 17.77
C SER A 75 -1.93 -17.88 17.96
N ILE A 76 -2.71 -18.85 17.50
CA ILE A 76 -2.41 -20.27 17.66
C ILE A 76 -2.03 -20.86 16.31
N GLY A 77 -0.72 -21.04 16.10
CA GLY A 77 -0.18 -21.58 14.85
C GLY A 77 -0.37 -20.66 13.65
N ASN A 78 -0.15 -21.21 12.45
CA ASN A 78 -0.30 -20.51 11.17
C ASN A 78 -0.69 -21.47 10.05
N GLU A 79 -1.91 -21.29 9.51
CA GLU A 79 -2.46 -22.12 8.42
C GLU A 79 -2.41 -23.65 8.69
N ASN A 80 -2.32 -24.01 9.95
CA ASN A 80 -2.25 -25.40 10.38
C ASN A 80 -3.64 -26.04 10.40
N PRO A 81 -3.78 -27.35 10.14
CA PRO A 81 -5.05 -28.05 10.25
C PRO A 81 -5.54 -28.04 11.71
N LEU A 82 -6.85 -27.87 11.89
CA LEU A 82 -7.48 -27.92 13.19
C LEU A 82 -7.61 -29.39 13.65
N THR A 83 -6.56 -29.87 14.29
CA THR A 83 -6.50 -31.22 14.87
C THR A 83 -6.81 -31.17 16.36
N THR A 84 -7.06 -32.35 16.96
CA THR A 84 -7.27 -32.47 18.42
C THR A 84 -6.12 -31.82 19.21
N ILE A 85 -4.88 -31.99 18.76
CA ILE A 85 -3.68 -31.40 19.41
C ILE A 85 -3.72 -29.88 19.33
N ALA A 86 -4.10 -29.33 18.15
CA ALA A 86 -4.23 -27.90 17.96
C ALA A 86 -5.35 -27.31 18.86
N GLU A 87 -6.50 -27.99 18.95
CA GLU A 87 -7.60 -27.60 19.82
C GLU A 87 -7.21 -27.63 21.30
N GLU A 88 -6.55 -28.69 21.75
CA GLU A 88 -6.09 -28.80 23.14
C GLU A 88 -5.07 -27.72 23.48
N THR A 89 -4.18 -27.39 22.56
CA THR A 89 -3.22 -26.30 22.75
C THR A 89 -3.95 -24.95 22.83
N GLY A 90 -4.93 -24.68 21.96
CA GLY A 90 -5.71 -23.47 22.03
C GLY A 90 -6.50 -23.32 23.33
N ARG A 91 -7.17 -24.39 23.79
CA ARG A 91 -7.87 -24.42 25.10
C ARG A 91 -6.88 -24.27 26.27
N TYR A 92 -5.66 -24.79 26.14
CA TYR A 92 -4.62 -24.57 27.14
C TYR A 92 -4.25 -23.10 27.25
N VAL A 93 -3.99 -22.41 26.15
CA VAL A 93 -3.72 -20.96 26.12
C VAL A 93 -4.87 -20.18 26.74
N LYS A 94 -6.14 -20.52 26.41
CA LYS A 94 -7.34 -19.88 26.98
C LYS A 94 -7.43 -20.01 28.51
N ARG A 95 -6.99 -21.16 29.06
CA ARG A 95 -6.91 -21.33 30.53
C ARG A 95 -5.76 -20.56 31.16
N MET A 96 -4.63 -20.45 30.45
CA MET A 96 -3.44 -19.72 30.92
C MET A 96 -3.65 -18.22 30.97
N ASP A 97 -4.39 -17.68 30.01
CA ASP A 97 -4.76 -16.27 29.93
C ASP A 97 -6.21 -16.12 29.41
N PRO A 98 -7.19 -16.10 30.31
CA PRO A 98 -8.59 -15.90 29.94
C PRO A 98 -8.94 -14.46 29.58
N THR A 99 -7.99 -13.52 29.75
CA THR A 99 -8.23 -12.08 29.59
C THR A 99 -8.07 -11.62 28.15
N ARG A 100 -7.31 -12.34 27.32
CA ARG A 100 -7.04 -11.98 25.93
C ARG A 100 -7.77 -12.87 24.95
N PRO A 101 -8.30 -12.29 23.85
CA PRO A 101 -8.89 -13.06 22.76
C PRO A 101 -7.84 -13.93 22.05
N ILE A 102 -8.33 -15.04 21.53
CA ILE A 102 -7.52 -15.99 20.75
C ILE A 102 -8.01 -16.04 19.31
N CYS A 103 -7.07 -16.05 18.37
CA CYS A 103 -7.34 -16.33 16.97
C CYS A 103 -6.61 -17.59 16.48
N TYR A 104 -7.14 -18.17 15.42
CA TYR A 104 -6.56 -19.31 14.72
C TYR A 104 -6.42 -18.95 13.23
N PRO A 105 -5.21 -18.54 12.79
CA PRO A 105 -4.98 -18.07 11.42
C PRO A 105 -5.17 -19.18 10.38
N MET A 106 -6.04 -18.96 9.39
CA MET A 106 -6.37 -19.95 8.37
C MET A 106 -6.61 -19.30 6.99
N ILE A 107 -6.46 -20.10 5.94
CA ILE A 107 -6.82 -19.69 4.57
C ILE A 107 -8.29 -19.20 4.53
N HIS A 108 -8.55 -18.17 3.74
CA HIS A 108 -9.80 -17.38 3.76
C HIS A 108 -11.10 -18.21 3.67
N ASN A 109 -11.10 -19.35 3.00
CA ASN A 109 -12.31 -20.17 2.85
C ASN A 109 -12.48 -21.23 3.95
N TYR A 110 -11.54 -21.36 4.87
CA TYR A 110 -11.59 -22.40 5.90
C TYR A 110 -12.82 -22.25 6.80
N PHE A 111 -13.04 -21.06 7.35
CA PHE A 111 -14.21 -20.80 8.22
C PHE A 111 -15.55 -20.94 7.47
N LEU A 112 -15.57 -20.63 6.18
CA LEU A 112 -16.74 -20.86 5.33
C LEU A 112 -17.02 -22.35 5.14
N SER A 113 -15.98 -23.16 4.98
CA SER A 113 -16.12 -24.61 4.84
C SER A 113 -16.67 -25.29 6.09
N LEU A 114 -16.53 -24.65 7.25
CA LEU A 114 -17.07 -25.10 8.52
C LEU A 114 -18.43 -24.46 8.85
N ASP A 115 -19.00 -23.67 7.96
CA ASP A 115 -20.21 -22.87 8.20
C ASP A 115 -20.11 -22.05 9.50
N PHE A 116 -18.94 -21.46 9.75
CA PHE A 116 -18.56 -20.77 10.98
C PHE A 116 -18.72 -21.60 12.28
N ASN A 117 -18.81 -22.92 12.16
CA ASN A 117 -18.83 -23.80 13.32
C ASN A 117 -17.40 -24.13 13.75
N ILE A 118 -16.81 -23.26 14.54
CA ILE A 118 -15.43 -23.35 15.00
C ILE A 118 -15.35 -23.59 16.53
N PRO A 119 -14.20 -24.10 17.01
CA PRO A 119 -14.02 -24.36 18.43
C PRO A 119 -14.26 -23.15 19.33
N ASP A 120 -14.67 -23.42 20.54
CA ASP A 120 -14.98 -22.42 21.58
C ASP A 120 -13.82 -21.55 22.02
N PHE A 121 -12.60 -22.04 21.89
CA PHE A 121 -11.40 -21.25 22.24
C PHE A 121 -11.07 -20.13 21.23
N VAL A 122 -11.56 -20.19 20.01
CA VAL A 122 -11.32 -19.18 18.97
C VAL A 122 -12.30 -18.04 19.16
N ASP A 123 -11.84 -16.89 19.61
CA ASP A 123 -12.69 -15.70 19.85
C ASP A 123 -12.85 -14.83 18.59
N ILE A 124 -11.83 -14.85 17.69
CA ILE A 124 -11.73 -13.97 16.52
C ILE A 124 -11.48 -14.81 15.29
N PHE A 125 -12.24 -14.58 14.21
CA PHE A 125 -11.92 -15.15 12.90
C PHE A 125 -10.69 -14.49 12.30
N ALA A 126 -9.73 -15.28 11.89
CA ALA A 126 -8.43 -14.82 11.41
C ALA A 126 -8.12 -15.37 9.99
N PRO A 127 -8.88 -14.95 8.97
CA PRO A 127 -8.69 -15.42 7.60
C PRO A 127 -7.47 -14.78 6.95
N HIS A 128 -6.76 -15.56 6.12
CA HIS A 128 -5.70 -15.10 5.25
C HIS A 128 -6.21 -14.81 3.84
N TYR A 129 -5.77 -13.71 3.26
CA TYR A 129 -5.94 -13.33 1.85
C TYR A 129 -7.37 -13.46 1.31
N PRO A 130 -8.41 -13.00 2.01
CA PRO A 130 -9.75 -13.07 1.46
C PRO A 130 -9.86 -12.11 0.26
N PRO A 131 -10.47 -12.55 -0.85
CA PRO A 131 -10.91 -11.63 -1.88
C PRO A 131 -11.92 -10.62 -1.33
N VAL A 132 -12.03 -9.45 -1.95
CA VAL A 132 -12.96 -8.37 -1.54
C VAL A 132 -14.40 -8.89 -1.34
N ALA A 133 -14.88 -9.74 -2.25
CA ALA A 133 -16.22 -10.33 -2.14
C ALA A 133 -16.38 -11.22 -0.90
N THR A 134 -15.35 -12.02 -0.58
CA THR A 134 -15.37 -12.88 0.61
C THR A 134 -15.30 -12.04 1.89
N LEU A 135 -14.50 -10.99 1.92
CA LEU A 135 -14.44 -10.11 3.08
C LEU A 135 -15.77 -9.39 3.33
N ARG A 136 -16.47 -8.98 2.25
CA ARG A 136 -17.81 -8.41 2.35
C ARG A 136 -18.80 -9.42 2.96
N TYR A 137 -18.75 -10.66 2.53
CA TYR A 137 -19.56 -11.71 3.13
C TYR A 137 -19.23 -11.94 4.60
N TYR A 138 -17.94 -11.91 5.00
CA TYR A 138 -17.56 -12.00 6.41
C TYR A 138 -18.10 -10.83 7.23
N ALA A 139 -18.08 -9.62 6.70
CA ALA A 139 -18.63 -8.45 7.40
C ALA A 139 -20.11 -8.63 7.78
N GLU A 140 -20.88 -9.34 6.94
CA GLU A 140 -22.32 -9.57 7.12
C GLU A 140 -22.63 -10.85 7.92
N ALA A 141 -21.90 -11.93 7.66
CA ALA A 141 -22.28 -13.28 8.12
C ALA A 141 -21.46 -13.78 9.32
N ALA A 142 -20.25 -13.26 9.56
CA ALA A 142 -19.42 -13.75 10.66
C ALA A 142 -20.02 -13.40 12.03
N LYS A 143 -20.11 -14.42 12.89
CA LYS A 143 -20.67 -14.29 14.25
C LYS A 143 -19.69 -13.77 15.29
N ARG A 144 -18.43 -13.62 14.92
CA ARG A 144 -17.33 -13.14 15.76
C ARG A 144 -16.55 -12.06 15.00
N PRO A 145 -15.85 -11.17 15.68
CA PRO A 145 -14.99 -10.19 15.02
C PRO A 145 -14.02 -10.86 14.05
N VAL A 146 -13.69 -10.19 12.96
CA VAL A 146 -12.79 -10.67 11.91
C VAL A 146 -11.54 -9.79 11.90
N ILE A 147 -10.36 -10.42 11.94
CA ILE A 147 -9.07 -9.76 11.70
C ILE A 147 -8.32 -10.49 10.61
N LEU A 148 -7.85 -9.76 9.58
CA LEU A 148 -7.05 -10.36 8.52
C LEU A 148 -5.62 -10.55 9.01
N THR A 149 -5.28 -11.74 9.47
CA THR A 149 -3.94 -12.00 10.00
C THR A 149 -2.86 -12.01 8.95
N GLU A 150 -3.23 -12.22 7.69
CA GLU A 150 -2.43 -11.94 6.51
C GLU A 150 -3.33 -11.45 5.38
N TYR A 151 -2.98 -10.34 4.74
CA TYR A 151 -3.66 -9.87 3.54
C TYR A 151 -2.72 -9.06 2.66
N CYS A 152 -3.11 -8.83 1.41
CA CYS A 152 -2.34 -8.06 0.44
C CYS A 152 -0.88 -8.52 0.35
N HIS A 153 -0.67 -9.80 0.04
CA HIS A 153 0.66 -10.36 -0.14
C HIS A 153 1.47 -9.54 -1.15
N SER A 154 2.44 -8.77 -0.67
CA SER A 154 3.14 -7.75 -1.44
C SER A 154 4.27 -8.33 -2.30
N LEU A 155 3.98 -9.36 -3.08
CA LEU A 155 4.93 -9.96 -4.02
C LEU A 155 5.31 -8.98 -5.13
N GLY A 156 6.49 -8.40 -5.03
CA GLY A 156 6.93 -7.38 -5.96
C GLY A 156 6.08 -6.11 -5.86
N GLN A 157 5.22 -5.83 -6.85
CA GLN A 157 4.31 -4.67 -6.83
C GLN A 157 2.83 -5.08 -6.74
N SER A 158 2.56 -6.26 -6.23
CA SER A 158 1.22 -6.85 -6.13
C SER A 158 0.51 -6.39 -4.86
N PHE A 159 -0.02 -5.18 -4.85
CA PHE A 159 -0.69 -4.59 -3.68
C PHE A 159 -2.07 -3.99 -4.01
N GLU A 160 -2.61 -4.35 -5.15
CA GLU A 160 -3.72 -3.64 -5.82
C GLU A 160 -5.05 -3.62 -5.07
N GLN A 161 -5.36 -4.60 -4.22
CA GLN A 161 -6.64 -4.67 -3.51
C GLN A 161 -6.62 -4.03 -2.13
N HIS A 162 -5.51 -3.47 -1.71
CA HIS A 162 -5.35 -2.94 -0.34
C HIS A 162 -6.38 -1.85 -0.03
N LYS A 163 -6.57 -0.91 -0.94
CA LYS A 163 -7.53 0.20 -0.75
C LYS A 163 -8.95 -0.33 -0.56
N ASP A 164 -9.40 -1.23 -1.45
CA ASP A 164 -10.77 -1.75 -1.42
C ASP A 164 -11.04 -2.58 -0.16
N LEU A 165 -10.08 -3.39 0.27
CA LEU A 165 -10.17 -4.17 1.51
C LEU A 165 -10.17 -3.25 2.73
N TRP A 166 -9.31 -2.22 2.74
CA TRP A 166 -9.24 -1.28 3.84
C TRP A 166 -10.52 -0.43 3.97
N GLU A 167 -11.10 0.02 2.87
CA GLU A 167 -12.39 0.71 2.87
C GLU A 167 -13.54 -0.16 3.39
N LEU A 168 -13.51 -1.47 3.15
CA LEU A 168 -14.48 -2.39 3.75
C LEU A 168 -14.26 -2.51 5.26
N ILE A 169 -13.01 -2.62 5.71
CA ILE A 169 -12.66 -2.69 7.13
C ILE A 169 -13.17 -1.44 7.86
N GLU A 170 -12.90 -0.25 7.33
CA GLU A 170 -13.32 1.00 7.94
C GLU A 170 -14.86 1.19 8.02
N LYS A 171 -15.61 0.56 7.12
CA LYS A 171 -17.08 0.71 7.05
C LYS A 171 -17.85 -0.33 7.85
N ASN A 172 -17.17 -1.32 8.44
CA ASN A 172 -17.85 -2.44 9.10
C ASN A 172 -17.24 -2.74 10.46
N ASP A 173 -18.01 -2.51 11.52
CA ASP A 173 -17.59 -2.68 12.92
C ASP A 173 -17.17 -4.11 13.26
N ASN A 174 -17.63 -5.10 12.48
CA ASN A 174 -17.25 -6.50 12.64
C ASN A 174 -15.84 -6.83 12.11
N LEU A 175 -15.23 -5.92 11.33
CA LEU A 175 -13.89 -6.08 10.75
C LEU A 175 -12.89 -5.27 11.59
N ALA A 176 -12.08 -5.95 12.40
CA ALA A 176 -11.18 -5.31 13.35
C ALA A 176 -9.87 -4.77 12.75
N GLY A 177 -9.57 -5.07 11.49
CA GLY A 177 -8.34 -4.66 10.83
C GLY A 177 -7.60 -5.79 10.14
N GLY A 178 -6.29 -5.59 9.90
CA GLY A 178 -5.47 -6.63 9.28
C GLY A 178 -3.97 -6.35 9.32
N CYS A 179 -3.19 -7.41 9.11
CA CYS A 179 -1.73 -7.40 9.00
C CYS A 179 -1.32 -7.69 7.56
N VAL A 180 -0.69 -6.72 6.93
CA VAL A 180 -0.16 -6.90 5.56
C VAL A 180 0.99 -7.90 5.57
N TRP A 181 1.02 -8.81 4.63
CA TRP A 181 2.15 -9.71 4.38
C TRP A 181 3.04 -9.15 3.26
N GLU A 182 4.30 -8.74 3.56
CA GLU A 182 4.84 -8.56 4.90
C GLU A 182 5.59 -7.22 5.03
N TRP A 183 6.25 -6.96 6.16
CA TRP A 183 6.86 -5.65 6.42
C TRP A 183 8.19 -5.45 5.71
N VAL A 184 9.03 -6.47 5.61
CA VAL A 184 10.39 -6.36 5.08
C VAL A 184 10.73 -7.59 4.27
N ASP A 185 11.29 -7.41 3.07
CA ASP A 185 11.83 -8.51 2.26
C ASP A 185 12.73 -9.41 3.10
N GLN A 186 12.56 -10.73 2.97
CA GLN A 186 13.33 -11.75 3.67
C GLN A 186 14.68 -11.96 2.99
N GLY A 187 15.46 -10.89 2.87
CA GLY A 187 16.74 -10.89 2.19
C GLY A 187 17.90 -10.68 3.15
N MET A 188 19.02 -11.32 2.86
CA MET A 188 20.30 -11.09 3.50
C MET A 188 21.24 -10.38 2.53
N VAL A 189 22.07 -9.47 3.04
CA VAL A 189 23.11 -8.82 2.25
C VAL A 189 24.36 -9.71 2.19
N ASP A 190 24.68 -10.21 1.01
CA ASP A 190 25.96 -10.86 0.75
C ASP A 190 26.97 -9.85 0.24
N ARG A 191 27.82 -9.34 1.13
CA ARG A 191 28.87 -8.39 0.77
C ARG A 191 30.01 -9.01 -0.04
N LYS A 192 30.14 -10.34 -0.04
CA LYS A 192 31.21 -11.06 -0.74
C LYS A 192 30.77 -11.62 -2.09
N ALA A 193 29.50 -11.43 -2.45
CA ALA A 193 28.89 -12.00 -3.66
C ALA A 193 29.15 -13.52 -3.81
N THR A 194 29.15 -14.25 -2.69
CA THR A 194 29.44 -15.69 -2.64
C THR A 194 28.39 -16.54 -3.35
N PHE A 195 27.23 -15.97 -3.65
CA PHE A 195 26.15 -16.62 -4.40
C PHE A 195 25.86 -15.88 -5.71
N PRO A 196 26.56 -16.19 -6.80
CA PRO A 196 26.37 -15.50 -8.05
C PRO A 196 24.97 -15.77 -8.64
N GLY A 197 24.15 -14.76 -8.68
CA GLY A 197 23.05 -14.63 -9.63
C GLY A 197 21.80 -15.49 -9.46
N LYS A 198 21.88 -16.68 -8.88
CA LYS A 198 20.75 -17.63 -8.84
C LYS A 198 19.66 -17.23 -7.85
N TYR A 199 20.04 -16.53 -6.78
CA TYR A 199 19.15 -16.09 -5.70
C TYR A 199 19.21 -14.58 -5.46
N ALA A 200 19.88 -13.83 -6.33
CA ALA A 200 19.93 -12.38 -6.23
C ALA A 200 18.61 -11.80 -6.76
N TRP A 201 17.72 -11.45 -5.83
CA TRP A 201 16.40 -10.98 -6.16
C TRP A 201 16.26 -9.50 -5.87
N THR A 202 15.55 -8.78 -6.73
CA THR A 202 15.06 -7.40 -6.62
C THR A 202 16.06 -6.32 -6.21
N ASN A 203 17.00 -6.58 -5.30
CA ASN A 203 17.91 -5.56 -4.75
C ASN A 203 19.20 -5.33 -5.55
N LYS A 204 19.48 -6.10 -6.61
CA LYS A 204 20.65 -5.85 -7.48
C LYS A 204 20.69 -4.43 -8.06
N MET A 205 19.54 -3.82 -8.25
CA MET A 205 19.45 -2.47 -8.82
C MET A 205 19.76 -1.36 -7.81
N TRP A 206 19.67 -1.62 -6.52
CA TRP A 206 19.70 -0.59 -5.49
C TRP A 206 20.96 -0.58 -4.64
N LEU A 207 21.68 -1.70 -4.57
CA LEU A 207 22.89 -1.81 -3.79
C LEU A 207 24.09 -1.85 -4.73
N LYS A 208 24.77 -0.71 -4.91
CA LYS A 208 25.94 -0.59 -5.79
C LYS A 208 27.06 -1.58 -5.42
N ASP A 209 27.21 -1.91 -4.14
CA ASP A 209 28.34 -2.66 -3.61
C ASP A 209 27.96 -3.95 -2.87
N SER A 210 26.70 -4.34 -2.89
CA SER A 210 26.23 -5.56 -2.23
C SER A 210 25.09 -6.21 -2.97
N THR A 211 25.00 -7.53 -2.88
CA THR A 211 23.91 -8.32 -3.43
C THR A 211 22.99 -8.72 -2.29
N CYS A 212 21.70 -8.43 -2.40
CA CYS A 212 20.73 -9.00 -1.50
C CYS A 212 20.30 -10.37 -2.04
N ILE A 213 20.35 -11.36 -1.19
CA ILE A 213 19.91 -12.72 -1.49
C ILE A 213 18.73 -13.08 -0.61
N THR A 214 17.82 -13.85 -1.15
CA THR A 214 16.77 -14.51 -0.38
C THR A 214 16.84 -16.01 -0.62
N LEU A 215 16.67 -16.80 0.42
CA LEU A 215 16.68 -18.26 0.33
C LEU A 215 15.39 -18.79 -0.30
N GLU A 216 14.32 -18.00 -0.29
CA GLU A 216 13.00 -18.36 -0.80
C GLU A 216 12.75 -17.85 -2.24
N GLY A 217 13.77 -17.37 -2.92
CA GLY A 217 13.62 -16.84 -4.28
C GLY A 217 12.65 -15.66 -4.35
N ASN A 218 11.64 -15.75 -5.20
CA ASN A 218 10.65 -14.69 -5.38
C ASN A 218 9.76 -14.49 -4.16
N SER A 219 9.49 -15.55 -3.41
CA SER A 219 8.58 -15.51 -2.27
C SER A 219 9.12 -14.70 -1.10
N GLY A 220 10.43 -14.49 -1.03
CA GLY A 220 11.06 -13.65 -0.02
C GLY A 220 11.16 -12.17 -0.41
N ALA A 221 10.57 -11.74 -1.53
CA ALA A 221 10.53 -10.35 -1.99
C ALA A 221 9.11 -9.79 -1.89
N ASP A 222 8.53 -9.89 -0.73
CA ASP A 222 7.12 -9.60 -0.41
C ASP A 222 6.94 -8.54 0.68
N GLY A 223 8.03 -7.81 1.00
CA GLY A 223 8.03 -6.73 1.97
C GLY A 223 7.47 -5.40 1.45
N MET A 224 6.99 -4.59 2.39
CA MET A 224 6.76 -3.15 2.17
C MET A 224 8.09 -2.39 2.05
N LEU A 225 9.15 -2.97 2.56
CA LEU A 225 10.50 -2.44 2.55
C LEU A 225 11.46 -3.46 1.94
N TYR A 226 12.43 -3.00 1.18
CA TYR A 226 13.56 -3.84 0.82
C TYR A 226 14.29 -4.37 2.06
N ALA A 227 15.08 -5.44 1.90
CA ALA A 227 15.87 -6.00 2.99
C ALA A 227 16.81 -4.99 3.67
N ASN A 228 17.26 -3.96 2.96
CA ASN A 228 18.04 -2.83 3.48
C ASN A 228 17.20 -1.71 4.11
N ARG A 229 15.89 -1.91 4.25
CA ARG A 229 14.90 -0.99 4.86
C ARG A 229 14.55 0.23 4.02
N ILE A 230 14.93 0.28 2.75
CA ILE A 230 14.44 1.31 1.83
C ILE A 230 12.95 1.02 1.51
N PRO A 231 12.05 2.00 1.62
CA PRO A 231 10.64 1.82 1.30
C PRO A 231 10.40 1.51 -0.18
N LEU A 232 9.48 0.57 -0.43
CA LEU A 232 8.90 0.30 -1.74
C LEU A 232 7.68 1.21 -2.00
N SER A 233 7.17 1.25 -3.23
CA SER A 233 5.94 1.99 -3.58
C SER A 233 4.76 1.60 -2.70
N ASN A 234 4.62 0.31 -2.40
CA ASN A 234 3.57 -0.26 -1.55
C ASN A 234 3.55 0.33 -0.13
N TYR A 235 4.72 0.70 0.41
CA TYR A 235 4.82 1.38 1.71
C TYR A 235 4.09 2.73 1.71
N TYR A 236 4.25 3.51 0.64
CA TYR A 236 3.60 4.83 0.53
C TYR A 236 2.10 4.71 0.31
N GLU A 237 1.66 3.70 -0.44
CA GLU A 237 0.25 3.38 -0.61
C GLU A 237 -0.38 2.94 0.71
N LEU A 238 0.25 2.03 1.45
CA LEU A 238 -0.16 1.63 2.79
C LEU A 238 -0.31 2.85 3.71
N ARG A 239 0.74 3.69 3.77
CA ARG A 239 0.76 4.90 4.58
C ARG A 239 -0.41 5.82 4.26
N LYS A 240 -0.74 5.99 2.99
CA LYS A 240 -1.87 6.80 2.54
C LYS A 240 -3.21 6.18 2.94
N ASN A 241 -3.39 4.88 2.73
CA ASN A 241 -4.64 4.20 3.03
C ASN A 241 -4.90 4.12 4.55
N TYR A 242 -3.84 3.96 5.36
CA TYR A 242 -3.92 3.95 6.82
C TYR A 242 -3.90 5.35 7.45
N ALA A 243 -3.95 6.41 6.66
CA ALA A 243 -3.91 7.76 7.20
C ALA A 243 -5.05 8.00 8.19
N GLN A 244 -4.72 8.36 9.42
CA GLN A 244 -5.69 8.70 10.45
C GLN A 244 -6.35 10.05 10.22
N VAL A 245 -5.70 10.90 9.43
CA VAL A 245 -6.23 12.22 9.03
C VAL A 245 -6.07 12.38 7.52
N PRO A 246 -6.88 11.66 6.70
CA PRO A 246 -6.81 11.82 5.27
C PRO A 246 -7.36 13.19 4.83
N VAL A 247 -6.70 13.78 3.84
CA VAL A 247 -7.22 14.93 3.10
C VAL A 247 -8.14 14.40 2.01
N CYS A 248 -9.40 14.85 2.02
CA CYS A 248 -10.45 14.41 1.12
C CYS A 248 -10.63 15.34 -0.09
N THR A 249 -9.98 16.51 -0.08
CA THR A 249 -10.01 17.48 -1.17
C THR A 249 -9.00 17.08 -2.24
N GLU A 250 -9.47 16.76 -3.43
CA GLU A 250 -8.60 16.40 -4.56
C GLU A 250 -8.10 17.62 -5.35
N ARG A 251 -8.86 18.70 -5.38
CA ARG A 251 -8.54 19.97 -6.06
C ARG A 251 -9.25 21.13 -5.39
N LEU A 252 -8.69 22.32 -5.53
CA LEU A 252 -9.28 23.59 -5.10
C LEU A 252 -9.54 24.48 -6.31
N VAL A 253 -10.59 25.26 -6.26
CA VAL A 253 -10.87 26.28 -7.27
C VAL A 253 -10.44 27.64 -6.74
N GLY A 254 -9.57 28.32 -7.50
CA GLY A 254 -9.05 29.63 -7.15
C GLY A 254 -9.14 30.64 -8.29
N LYS A 255 -8.87 31.90 -7.97
CA LYS A 255 -8.84 33.04 -8.92
C LYS A 255 -7.71 34.00 -8.54
N LYS A 256 -7.27 34.82 -9.47
CA LYS A 256 -6.33 35.91 -9.17
C LYS A 256 -6.84 36.76 -8.02
N GLY A 257 -5.95 37.12 -7.09
CA GLY A 257 -6.26 37.89 -5.89
C GLY A 257 -6.52 37.03 -4.66
N VAL A 258 -7.28 37.53 -3.72
CA VAL A 258 -7.58 36.86 -2.44
C VAL A 258 -8.53 35.68 -2.63
N ASN A 259 -8.15 34.55 -2.03
CA ASN A 259 -8.93 33.31 -2.04
C ASN A 259 -9.16 32.82 -0.60
N HIS A 260 -10.38 32.41 -0.29
CA HIS A 260 -10.77 31.75 0.97
C HIS A 260 -11.13 30.30 0.66
N LEU A 261 -10.14 29.42 0.78
CA LEU A 261 -10.25 28.02 0.42
C LEU A 261 -10.57 27.16 1.64
N LYS A 262 -11.17 26.00 1.44
CA LYS A 262 -11.47 25.03 2.48
C LYS A 262 -10.95 23.65 2.04
N VAL A 263 -10.03 23.10 2.81
CA VAL A 263 -9.53 21.75 2.59
C VAL A 263 -10.25 20.80 3.52
N GLN A 264 -10.99 19.85 2.95
CA GLN A 264 -11.73 18.86 3.72
C GLN A 264 -10.80 17.76 4.22
N VAL A 265 -10.94 17.39 5.48
CA VAL A 265 -10.21 16.30 6.14
C VAL A 265 -11.18 15.42 6.93
N ALA A 266 -10.82 14.16 7.13
CA ALA A 266 -11.54 13.29 8.05
C ALA A 266 -10.71 13.06 9.32
N ASN A 267 -11.37 12.97 10.46
CA ASN A 267 -10.79 12.49 11.70
C ASN A 267 -11.13 11.00 11.87
N ARG A 268 -10.16 10.12 11.63
CA ARG A 268 -10.29 8.68 11.80
C ARG A 268 -9.74 8.19 13.15
N PHE A 269 -9.44 9.09 14.09
CA PHE A 269 -9.18 8.70 15.48
C PHE A 269 -10.49 8.30 16.13
N ASP A 270 -10.42 7.37 17.10
CA ASP A 270 -11.60 6.86 17.79
C ASP A 270 -12.04 7.73 18.97
N PHE A 271 -11.10 8.47 19.60
CA PHE A 271 -11.34 9.08 20.92
C PHE A 271 -10.86 10.53 21.06
N VAL A 272 -10.18 11.09 20.05
CA VAL A 272 -9.54 12.40 20.20
C VAL A 272 -9.99 13.40 19.14
N ASP A 273 -10.12 14.67 19.54
CA ASP A 273 -10.30 15.78 18.61
C ASP A 273 -9.00 16.11 17.90
N LEU A 274 -9.08 16.53 16.61
CA LEU A 274 -7.87 16.85 15.85
C LEU A 274 -7.07 18.00 16.46
N SER A 275 -7.72 18.97 17.11
CA SER A 275 -7.04 20.10 17.76
C SER A 275 -6.09 19.68 18.89
N GLU A 276 -6.38 18.53 19.52
CA GLU A 276 -5.58 17.99 20.62
C GLU A 276 -4.43 17.12 20.12
N LYS A 277 -4.53 16.58 18.89
CA LYS A 277 -3.64 15.53 18.42
C LYS A 277 -2.75 15.95 17.28
N VAL A 278 -3.20 16.84 16.36
CA VAL A 278 -2.45 17.19 15.16
C VAL A 278 -2.43 18.69 14.87
N SER A 279 -1.43 19.09 14.10
CA SER A 279 -1.35 20.41 13.48
C SER A 279 -1.17 20.27 11.98
N PHE A 280 -1.69 21.22 11.24
CA PHE A 280 -1.62 21.30 9.79
C PHE A 280 -0.67 22.43 9.39
N GLU A 281 0.39 22.10 8.68
CA GLU A 281 1.26 23.05 8.03
C GLU A 281 0.94 23.07 6.54
N TRP A 282 0.80 24.24 5.97
CA TRP A 282 0.49 24.38 4.56
C TRP A 282 1.47 25.29 3.86
N ARG A 283 1.75 25.03 2.59
CA ARG A 283 2.55 25.83 1.70
C ARG A 283 1.88 25.97 0.35
N LEU A 284 1.80 27.20 -0.15
CA LEU A 284 1.40 27.48 -1.52
C LEU A 284 2.65 27.49 -2.39
N LEU A 285 2.67 26.64 -3.40
CA LEU A 285 3.74 26.57 -4.38
C LEU A 285 3.30 27.15 -5.72
N ASP A 286 4.20 27.91 -6.33
CA ASP A 286 4.19 28.29 -7.74
C ASP A 286 5.39 27.60 -8.40
N GLY A 287 5.13 26.49 -9.09
CA GLY A 287 6.18 25.56 -9.51
C GLY A 287 6.98 25.02 -8.32
N LYS A 288 8.25 25.43 -8.20
CA LYS A 288 9.14 25.04 -7.09
C LYS A 288 9.27 26.11 -5.99
N HIS A 289 8.67 27.25 -6.17
CA HIS A 289 8.81 28.39 -5.26
C HIS A 289 7.67 28.41 -4.24
N VAL A 290 8.02 28.53 -2.96
CA VAL A 290 7.03 28.75 -1.90
C VAL A 290 6.60 30.22 -1.99
N VAL A 291 5.32 30.45 -2.25
CA VAL A 291 4.71 31.80 -2.35
C VAL A 291 4.22 32.25 -0.98
N SER A 292 3.58 31.35 -0.25
CA SER A 292 3.09 31.61 1.11
C SER A 292 2.98 30.30 1.89
N GLU A 293 3.02 30.41 3.21
CA GLU A 293 2.92 29.26 4.09
C GLU A 293 2.22 29.64 5.40
N GLY A 294 1.80 28.65 6.15
CA GLY A 294 1.21 28.88 7.45
C GLY A 294 0.92 27.60 8.21
N LYS A 295 0.41 27.78 9.42
CA LYS A 295 0.04 26.66 10.31
C LYS A 295 -1.38 26.86 10.81
N LYS A 296 -2.11 25.76 10.94
CA LYS A 296 -3.49 25.73 11.42
C LYS A 296 -3.69 24.58 12.40
N SER A 297 -4.64 24.77 13.29
CA SER A 297 -5.28 23.72 14.07
C SER A 297 -6.78 23.84 13.86
N ILE A 298 -7.51 22.77 13.84
CA ILE A 298 -8.95 22.73 13.68
C ILE A 298 -9.59 21.81 14.73
N GLN A 299 -10.75 22.19 15.20
CA GLN A 299 -11.60 21.28 15.96
C GLN A 299 -12.30 20.34 14.99
N CYS A 300 -12.18 19.05 15.23
CA CYS A 300 -12.87 18.02 14.49
C CYS A 300 -12.97 16.78 15.38
N LEU A 301 -14.15 16.47 15.84
CA LEU A 301 -14.41 15.35 16.73
C LEU A 301 -14.06 14.02 16.07
N ALA A 302 -13.77 12.99 16.88
CA ALA A 302 -13.53 11.64 16.43
C ALA A 302 -14.64 11.16 15.49
N GLY A 303 -14.27 10.50 14.39
CA GLY A 303 -15.18 10.00 13.37
C GLY A 303 -15.86 11.07 12.49
N CYS A 304 -15.54 12.36 12.65
CA CYS A 304 -16.17 13.46 11.92
C CYS A 304 -15.32 13.95 10.75
N MET A 305 -15.98 14.72 9.88
CA MET A 305 -15.35 15.52 8.81
C MET A 305 -15.12 16.95 9.29
N GLY A 306 -13.97 17.52 8.94
CA GLY A 306 -13.60 18.89 9.26
C GLY A 306 -13.08 19.64 8.05
N TYR A 307 -12.86 20.97 8.20
CA TYR A 307 -12.31 21.83 7.15
C TYR A 307 -11.16 22.66 7.69
N ILE A 308 -10.04 22.66 6.96
CA ILE A 308 -8.93 23.59 7.20
C ILE A 308 -9.20 24.85 6.40
N PRO A 309 -9.46 26.00 7.05
CA PRO A 309 -9.62 27.28 6.35
C PRO A 309 -8.25 27.81 5.93
N ILE A 310 -8.07 28.06 4.63
CA ILE A 310 -6.83 28.60 4.06
C ILE A 310 -7.19 29.92 3.36
N GLU A 311 -6.55 30.99 3.80
CA GLU A 311 -6.58 32.28 3.11
C GLU A 311 -5.23 32.51 2.43
N LEU A 312 -5.28 32.78 1.13
CA LEU A 312 -4.08 33.01 0.33
C LEU A 312 -4.36 33.97 -0.83
N VAL A 313 -3.28 34.53 -1.37
CA VAL A 313 -3.34 35.42 -2.53
C VAL A 313 -2.65 34.75 -3.69
N LEU A 314 -3.31 34.71 -4.84
CA LEU A 314 -2.73 34.26 -6.10
C LEU A 314 -2.39 35.50 -6.95
N ASP A 315 -1.13 35.65 -7.31
CA ASP A 315 -0.65 36.79 -8.09
C ASP A 315 -1.18 36.76 -9.54
N GLU A 316 -1.37 35.51 -10.05
CA GLU A 316 -1.93 35.28 -11.38
C GLU A 316 -3.12 34.31 -11.32
N SER A 317 -3.86 34.21 -12.43
CA SER A 317 -4.94 33.23 -12.56
C SER A 317 -4.39 31.80 -12.56
N PRO A 318 -5.05 30.83 -11.88
CA PRO A 318 -4.71 29.42 -12.01
C PRO A 318 -4.93 28.86 -13.43
N ALA A 319 -5.54 29.61 -14.34
CA ALA A 319 -5.60 29.29 -15.76
C ALA A 319 -4.24 29.51 -16.45
N ASP A 320 -3.46 30.47 -15.95
CA ASP A 320 -2.21 30.92 -16.56
C ASP A 320 -0.98 30.40 -15.79
N ARG A 321 -1.17 29.98 -14.55
CA ARG A 321 -0.11 29.52 -13.65
C ARG A 321 -0.50 28.30 -12.85
N PHE A 322 0.47 27.41 -12.61
CA PHE A 322 0.25 26.17 -11.87
C PHE A 322 0.57 26.34 -10.39
N TYR A 323 -0.47 26.40 -9.59
CA TYR A 323 -0.37 26.48 -8.13
C TYR A 323 -0.71 25.14 -7.48
N VAL A 324 0.07 24.77 -6.47
CA VAL A 324 -0.17 23.60 -5.62
C VAL A 324 -0.21 24.04 -4.16
N LEU A 325 -1.24 23.62 -3.45
CA LEU A 325 -1.30 23.72 -2.00
C LEU A 325 -0.79 22.41 -1.40
N GLU A 326 0.35 22.45 -0.73
CA GLU A 326 0.83 21.33 0.06
C GLU A 326 0.27 21.42 1.48
N ILE A 327 -0.17 20.29 2.01
CA ILE A 327 -0.60 20.14 3.41
C ILE A 327 0.25 19.05 4.05
N ALA A 328 1.03 19.41 5.06
CA ALA A 328 1.74 18.48 5.92
C ALA A 328 1.04 18.39 7.27
N ILE A 329 0.82 17.18 7.75
CA ILE A 329 0.11 16.90 9.00
C ILE A 329 1.10 16.29 9.98
N TYR A 330 1.21 16.89 11.16
CA TYR A 330 2.09 16.42 12.22
C TYR A 330 1.31 16.18 13.50
N THR A 331 1.66 15.14 14.24
CA THR A 331 1.18 15.00 15.62
C THR A 331 1.78 16.08 16.50
N VAL A 332 1.21 16.29 17.69
CA VAL A 332 1.75 17.23 18.69
C VAL A 332 3.16 16.85 19.14
N GLU A 333 3.51 15.56 19.05
CA GLU A 333 4.85 15.04 19.32
C GLU A 333 5.83 15.21 18.14
N GLY A 334 5.38 15.76 17.00
CA GLY A 334 6.18 16.05 15.82
C GLY A 334 6.31 14.91 14.80
N TYR A 335 5.54 13.83 14.92
CA TYR A 335 5.52 12.75 13.92
C TYR A 335 4.67 13.13 12.71
N SER A 336 5.19 12.90 11.50
CA SER A 336 4.43 13.12 10.27
C SER A 336 3.32 12.07 10.13
N VAL A 337 2.08 12.53 10.04
CA VAL A 337 0.88 11.71 9.80
C VAL A 337 0.60 11.56 8.31
N GLY A 338 0.82 12.62 7.53
CA GLY A 338 0.58 12.62 6.09
C GLY A 338 1.05 13.89 5.41
N ASN A 339 1.30 13.77 4.09
CA ASN A 339 1.60 14.89 3.21
C ASN A 339 0.72 14.78 1.97
N TYR A 340 0.13 15.89 1.56
CA TYR A 340 -0.81 15.97 0.46
C TYR A 340 -0.49 17.17 -0.42
N SER A 341 -0.63 16.99 -1.73
CA SER A 341 -0.47 18.05 -2.70
C SER A 341 -1.79 18.23 -3.45
N ILE A 342 -2.37 19.40 -3.37
CA ILE A 342 -3.71 19.72 -3.89
C ILE A 342 -3.57 20.80 -4.97
N PRO A 343 -3.84 20.52 -6.24
CA PRO A 343 -3.78 21.52 -7.28
C PRO A 343 -4.87 22.58 -7.08
N ILE A 344 -4.51 23.84 -7.34
CA ILE A 344 -5.46 24.94 -7.40
C ILE A 344 -5.72 25.24 -8.88
N VAL A 345 -6.98 25.17 -9.30
CA VAL A 345 -7.41 25.33 -10.70
C VAL A 345 -8.37 26.49 -10.84
N SER A 346 -8.53 27.03 -12.05
CA SER A 346 -9.58 28.01 -12.35
C SER A 346 -10.93 27.33 -12.56
N GLU A 347 -12.03 28.09 -12.44
CA GLU A 347 -13.38 27.58 -12.78
C GLU A 347 -13.49 27.11 -14.23
N GLU A 348 -12.76 27.76 -15.13
CA GLU A 348 -12.73 27.43 -16.56
C GLU A 348 -11.81 26.24 -16.90
N GLY A 349 -11.03 25.77 -15.91
CA GLY A 349 -9.99 24.75 -16.10
C GLY A 349 -8.71 25.33 -16.70
N LEU A 350 -7.74 24.47 -16.95
CA LEU A 350 -6.49 24.86 -17.61
C LEU A 350 -6.72 25.12 -19.10
N PHE A 351 -6.34 26.31 -19.53
CA PHE A 351 -6.31 26.61 -20.96
C PHE A 351 -5.16 25.89 -21.65
N MET A 352 -5.37 25.55 -22.91
CA MET A 352 -4.46 24.84 -23.83
C MET A 352 -3.08 25.52 -24.04
N THR A 353 -2.90 26.76 -23.60
CA THR A 353 -1.63 27.52 -23.75
C THR A 353 -0.42 26.83 -23.14
N GLN A 354 -0.64 25.92 -22.18
CA GLN A 354 0.46 25.12 -21.59
C GLN A 354 0.89 23.93 -22.46
N LEU A 355 0.12 23.55 -23.45
CA LEU A 355 0.40 22.46 -24.37
C LEU A 355 1.02 22.89 -25.68
N PHE A 356 1.11 24.20 -25.90
CA PHE A 356 1.70 24.81 -27.08
C PHE A 356 2.72 25.85 -26.65
N LYS A 357 3.87 25.86 -27.32
CA LYS A 357 4.83 26.94 -27.23
C LYS A 357 4.67 27.85 -28.42
N ILE A 358 4.87 29.15 -28.23
CA ILE A 358 4.94 30.09 -29.31
C ILE A 358 6.39 30.20 -29.75
N ALA A 359 6.70 29.83 -30.97
CA ALA A 359 7.98 30.05 -31.59
C ALA A 359 7.76 30.79 -32.92
N ASP A 360 8.46 31.89 -33.13
CA ASP A 360 8.37 32.75 -34.33
C ASP A 360 6.94 33.24 -34.65
N GLY A 361 6.09 33.41 -33.61
CA GLY A 361 4.72 33.88 -33.73
C GLY A 361 3.68 32.83 -34.11
N GLU A 362 4.11 31.58 -34.27
CA GLU A 362 3.21 30.45 -34.53
C GLU A 362 3.04 29.57 -33.26
N LEU A 363 1.87 28.97 -33.16
CA LEU A 363 1.54 28.01 -32.08
C LEU A 363 2.12 26.65 -32.48
N ILE A 364 3.17 26.21 -31.80
CA ILE A 364 3.81 24.93 -32.05
C ILE A 364 3.31 23.91 -31.03
N GLU A 365 2.79 22.81 -31.52
CA GLU A 365 2.36 21.69 -30.71
C GLU A 365 3.55 21.04 -30.00
N MET A 366 3.43 20.80 -28.70
CA MET A 366 4.42 20.11 -27.90
C MET A 366 4.17 18.61 -27.92
N ASP A 367 5.22 17.82 -28.04
CA ASP A 367 5.07 16.37 -27.94
C ASP A 367 4.90 15.93 -26.46
N THR A 368 4.59 14.66 -26.23
CA THR A 368 4.35 14.16 -24.86
C THR A 368 5.56 14.32 -23.97
N VAL A 369 6.77 14.23 -24.51
CA VAL A 369 8.00 14.41 -23.74
C VAL A 369 8.17 15.84 -23.32
N GLU A 370 7.92 16.80 -24.22
CA GLU A 370 7.96 18.23 -23.90
C GLU A 370 6.91 18.59 -22.85
N ILE A 371 5.68 18.07 -22.98
CA ILE A 371 4.59 18.25 -21.99
C ILE A 371 5.01 17.71 -20.63
N LEU A 372 5.51 16.47 -20.58
CA LEU A 372 5.95 15.83 -19.34
C LEU A 372 7.15 16.56 -18.73
N GLN A 373 8.09 17.03 -19.56
CA GLN A 373 9.24 17.81 -19.09
C GLN A 373 8.85 19.17 -18.52
N GLN A 374 7.90 19.88 -19.15
CA GLN A 374 7.41 21.15 -18.63
C GLN A 374 6.62 21.01 -17.33
N LEU A 375 5.75 20.00 -17.24
CA LEU A 375 4.88 19.81 -16.08
C LEU A 375 5.60 19.20 -14.88
N SER A 376 6.63 18.42 -15.09
CA SER A 376 7.33 17.75 -14.01
C SER A 376 8.84 17.92 -14.02
N GLY A 377 9.46 18.21 -15.18
CA GLY A 377 10.92 18.16 -15.33
C GLY A 377 11.53 16.79 -15.02
N CYS A 378 10.72 15.74 -15.03
CA CYS A 378 11.01 14.48 -14.38
C CYS A 378 11.14 13.30 -15.34
N PHE A 379 10.58 13.40 -16.56
CA PHE A 379 10.48 12.27 -17.48
C PHE A 379 11.39 12.44 -18.69
N GLN A 380 12.05 11.36 -19.10
CA GLN A 380 13.01 11.38 -20.23
C GLN A 380 12.42 10.87 -21.54
N THR A 381 11.38 10.05 -21.49
CA THR A 381 10.83 9.38 -22.66
C THR A 381 9.33 9.19 -22.55
N TYR A 382 8.69 8.75 -23.63
CA TYR A 382 7.33 8.23 -23.59
C TYR A 382 7.17 7.15 -22.52
N PRO A 383 5.96 7.04 -21.91
CA PRO A 383 5.68 5.92 -21.02
C PRO A 383 5.97 4.59 -21.72
N LEU A 384 6.67 3.71 -21.02
CA LEU A 384 6.91 2.35 -21.49
C LEU A 384 5.74 1.47 -21.05
N MET A 385 5.19 0.70 -21.98
CA MET A 385 4.21 -0.31 -21.61
C MET A 385 4.91 -1.63 -21.28
N ARG A 386 4.64 -2.18 -20.12
CA ARG A 386 5.19 -3.46 -19.64
C ARG A 386 4.07 -4.47 -19.48
N VAL A 387 4.36 -5.72 -19.81
CA VAL A 387 3.44 -6.86 -19.66
C VAL A 387 4.13 -7.94 -18.88
N GLY A 388 3.41 -8.44 -17.89
CA GLY A 388 3.88 -9.52 -17.04
C GLY A 388 5.08 -9.14 -16.16
N ARG A 389 5.33 -9.98 -15.22
CA ARG A 389 6.48 -9.94 -14.32
C ARG A 389 7.00 -11.35 -14.09
N LYS A 390 8.15 -11.46 -13.47
CA LYS A 390 8.65 -12.76 -13.06
C LYS A 390 7.78 -13.28 -11.90
N PHE A 391 7.37 -14.54 -11.99
CA PHE A 391 6.44 -15.13 -11.02
C PHE A 391 7.14 -15.59 -9.75
N SER A 392 6.40 -15.59 -8.66
CA SER A 392 6.75 -16.40 -7.50
C SER A 392 6.48 -17.88 -7.80
N MET A 393 7.10 -18.76 -7.03
CA MET A 393 6.92 -20.20 -7.19
C MET A 393 5.44 -20.62 -7.10
N SER A 394 4.68 -20.00 -6.19
CA SER A 394 3.24 -20.27 -6.05
C SER A 394 2.41 -19.78 -7.23
N GLU A 395 2.82 -18.69 -7.88
CA GLU A 395 2.16 -18.19 -9.08
C GLU A 395 2.50 -19.04 -10.31
N GLU A 396 3.74 -19.51 -10.44
CA GLU A 396 4.12 -20.47 -11.49
C GLU A 396 3.28 -21.73 -11.41
N LEU A 397 3.09 -22.28 -10.20
CA LEU A 397 2.26 -23.45 -9.97
C LEU A 397 0.78 -23.19 -10.33
N ARG A 398 0.21 -22.04 -9.94
CA ARG A 398 -1.17 -21.65 -10.27
C ARG A 398 -1.34 -21.39 -11.75
N ALA A 399 -0.42 -20.70 -12.36
CA ALA A 399 -0.47 -20.36 -13.78
C ALA A 399 -0.25 -21.57 -14.68
N LYS A 400 0.38 -22.65 -14.20
CA LYS A 400 0.66 -23.89 -14.94
C LYS A 400 1.30 -23.65 -16.31
N GLY A 401 2.27 -22.73 -16.36
CA GLY A 401 2.95 -22.33 -17.60
C GLY A 401 2.11 -21.50 -18.60
N LYS A 402 0.91 -21.05 -18.20
CA LYS A 402 0.01 -20.24 -19.05
C LYS A 402 0.19 -18.74 -18.89
N ALA A 403 0.91 -18.30 -17.86
CA ALA A 403 1.09 -16.89 -17.60
C ALA A 403 2.13 -16.26 -18.53
N ILE A 404 1.92 -14.98 -18.82
CA ILE A 404 2.85 -14.18 -19.61
C ILE A 404 3.91 -13.64 -18.68
N GLU A 405 5.16 -14.06 -18.89
CA GLU A 405 6.31 -13.49 -18.22
C GLU A 405 6.60 -12.07 -18.72
N LYS A 406 7.60 -11.43 -18.19
CA LYS A 406 7.95 -10.03 -18.40
C LYS A 406 8.35 -9.69 -19.84
N TYR A 407 7.61 -8.82 -20.48
CA TYR A 407 7.94 -8.24 -21.77
C TYR A 407 7.79 -6.71 -21.76
N LEU A 408 8.67 -6.02 -22.49
CA LEU A 408 8.49 -4.64 -22.88
C LEU A 408 7.74 -4.60 -24.20
N MET A 409 6.76 -3.71 -24.30
CA MET A 409 6.05 -3.47 -25.55
C MET A 409 6.69 -2.29 -26.28
N GLU A 410 6.84 -2.42 -27.60
CA GLU A 410 7.40 -1.38 -28.43
C GLU A 410 6.29 -0.50 -29.01
N PRO A 411 6.48 0.83 -29.07
CA PRO A 411 5.54 1.72 -29.73
C PRO A 411 5.56 1.47 -31.25
N ILE A 412 4.39 1.34 -31.86
CA ILE A 412 4.23 1.10 -33.29
C ILE A 412 3.61 2.26 -34.04
N GLU A 413 2.74 3.02 -33.37
CA GLU A 413 2.07 4.16 -33.97
C GLU A 413 1.83 5.23 -32.90
N CYS A 414 1.98 6.49 -33.22
CA CYS A 414 1.67 7.62 -32.40
C CYS A 414 0.74 8.58 -33.14
N LYS A 415 -0.46 8.79 -32.59
CA LYS A 415 -1.44 9.75 -33.15
C LYS A 415 -1.60 10.91 -32.17
N LYS A 416 -1.65 12.11 -32.71
CA LYS A 416 -1.87 13.35 -31.96
C LYS A 416 -3.16 13.99 -32.44
N SER A 417 -3.97 14.44 -31.52
CA SER A 417 -5.23 15.13 -31.83
C SER A 417 -5.56 16.17 -30.77
N VAL A 418 -6.37 17.13 -31.18
CA VAL A 418 -6.95 18.14 -30.27
C VAL A 418 -8.48 17.98 -30.31
N VAL A 419 -9.07 17.59 -29.19
CA VAL A 419 -10.51 17.40 -29.05
C VAL A 419 -11.01 18.25 -27.89
N ASP A 420 -12.01 19.09 -28.13
CA ASP A 420 -12.60 19.98 -27.12
C ASP A 420 -11.56 20.82 -26.35
N ARG A 421 -10.61 21.41 -27.08
CA ARG A 421 -9.48 22.16 -26.56
C ARG A 421 -8.57 21.35 -25.60
N ARG A 422 -8.56 20.03 -25.72
CA ARG A 422 -7.66 19.14 -24.99
C ARG A 422 -6.71 18.47 -25.95
N TYR A 423 -5.42 18.50 -25.60
CA TYR A 423 -4.45 17.72 -26.31
C TYR A 423 -4.56 16.25 -25.91
N ILE A 424 -4.66 15.38 -26.91
CA ILE A 424 -4.72 13.94 -26.72
C ILE A 424 -3.64 13.32 -27.60
N GLN A 425 -2.78 12.54 -26.98
CA GLN A 425 -1.82 11.73 -27.69
C GLN A 425 -2.11 10.26 -27.42
N GLU A 426 -2.22 9.49 -28.50
CA GLU A 426 -2.42 8.05 -28.45
C GLU A 426 -1.18 7.35 -29.00
N VAL A 427 -0.67 6.40 -28.25
CA VAL A 427 0.47 5.56 -28.65
C VAL A 427 0.03 4.11 -28.63
N ASP A 428 0.11 3.46 -29.77
CA ASP A 428 -0.14 2.04 -29.92
C ASP A 428 1.17 1.27 -29.74
N TYR A 429 1.10 0.19 -28.98
CA TYR A 429 2.22 -0.68 -28.66
C TYR A 429 1.92 -2.10 -29.11
N MET A 430 2.95 -2.81 -29.52
CA MET A 430 2.87 -4.23 -29.83
C MET A 430 4.08 -4.98 -29.29
N ASN A 431 3.86 -6.22 -28.88
CA ASN A 431 4.93 -7.18 -28.68
C ASN A 431 4.59 -8.44 -29.52
N PRO A 432 5.33 -8.69 -30.60
CA PRO A 432 5.03 -9.82 -31.48
C PRO A 432 5.26 -11.19 -30.80
N ALA A 433 6.16 -11.29 -29.83
CA ALA A 433 6.44 -12.55 -29.15
C ALA A 433 5.27 -13.09 -28.33
N ILE A 434 4.39 -12.20 -27.86
CA ILE A 434 3.21 -12.57 -27.07
C ILE A 434 1.90 -12.16 -27.75
N SER A 435 1.98 -11.63 -28.97
CA SER A 435 0.82 -11.12 -29.71
C SER A 435 -0.08 -10.20 -28.85
N ALA A 436 0.52 -9.34 -28.06
CA ALA A 436 -0.22 -8.39 -27.23
C ALA A 436 -0.25 -7.03 -27.91
N ILE A 437 -1.41 -6.39 -27.88
CA ILE A 437 -1.63 -5.02 -28.35
C ILE A 437 -1.94 -4.15 -27.14
N GLY A 438 -1.27 -3.01 -27.03
CA GLY A 438 -1.53 -2.02 -26.02
C GLY A 438 -1.78 -0.65 -26.62
N ARG A 439 -2.57 0.15 -25.95
CA ARG A 439 -2.78 1.56 -26.28
C ARG A 439 -2.65 2.42 -25.06
N VAL A 440 -1.91 3.51 -25.16
CA VAL A 440 -1.83 4.55 -24.17
C VAL A 440 -2.40 5.83 -24.77
N SER A 441 -3.35 6.46 -24.12
CA SER A 441 -3.73 7.83 -24.40
C SER A 441 -3.36 8.72 -23.23
N CYS A 442 -2.75 9.85 -23.51
CA CYS A 442 -2.52 10.89 -22.50
C CYS A 442 -3.24 12.18 -22.91
N GLY A 443 -3.73 12.87 -21.94
CA GLY A 443 -4.42 14.15 -22.17
C GLY A 443 -4.34 15.03 -20.95
N SER A 444 -4.38 16.35 -21.20
CA SER A 444 -4.41 17.32 -20.10
C SER A 444 -5.74 17.25 -19.34
N LEU A 445 -5.64 17.41 -18.02
CA LEU A 445 -6.79 17.61 -17.17
C LEU A 445 -7.06 19.10 -16.96
N PRO A 446 -8.31 19.51 -16.74
CA PRO A 446 -8.61 20.89 -16.32
C PRO A 446 -7.89 21.30 -15.03
N SER A 447 -7.43 20.34 -14.24
CA SER A 447 -6.70 20.52 -12.98
C SER A 447 -5.18 20.74 -13.15
N GLY A 448 -4.66 20.84 -14.37
CA GLY A 448 -3.22 20.99 -14.62
C GLY A 448 -2.41 19.69 -14.62
N GLY A 449 -3.06 18.56 -14.43
CA GLY A 449 -2.40 17.26 -14.52
C GLY A 449 -2.47 16.64 -15.91
N ILE A 450 -1.71 15.58 -16.12
CA ILE A 450 -1.85 14.70 -17.29
C ILE A 450 -2.53 13.41 -16.86
N LYS A 451 -3.59 13.05 -17.54
CA LYS A 451 -4.27 11.78 -17.38
C LYS A 451 -3.72 10.78 -18.40
N PHE A 452 -3.23 9.67 -17.93
CA PHE A 452 -2.90 8.52 -18.77
C PHE A 452 -4.02 7.49 -18.67
N ASN A 453 -4.58 7.11 -19.81
CA ASN A 453 -5.43 5.94 -19.90
C ASN A 453 -4.65 4.88 -20.69
N TYR A 454 -4.68 3.65 -20.24
CA TYR A 454 -4.06 2.57 -21.00
C TYR A 454 -4.99 1.37 -21.10
N SER A 455 -4.85 0.65 -22.20
CA SER A 455 -5.49 -0.64 -22.41
C SER A 455 -4.47 -1.63 -22.90
N LEU A 456 -4.63 -2.88 -22.50
CA LEU A 456 -3.76 -3.97 -22.92
C LEU A 456 -4.62 -5.19 -23.23
N ALA A 457 -4.49 -5.69 -24.44
CA ALA A 457 -5.23 -6.85 -24.93
C ALA A 457 -4.25 -7.93 -25.40
N PRO A 458 -3.99 -8.98 -24.61
CA PRO A 458 -3.26 -10.14 -25.10
C PRO A 458 -4.10 -10.88 -26.14
N GLN A 459 -3.53 -11.09 -27.33
CA GLN A 459 -4.19 -11.78 -28.43
C GLN A 459 -3.97 -13.30 -28.41
N THR A 460 -3.12 -13.77 -27.52
CA THR A 460 -2.75 -15.19 -27.41
C THR A 460 -3.78 -15.98 -26.62
N LYS A 461 -4.49 -16.88 -27.28
CA LYS A 461 -5.46 -17.76 -26.61
C LYS A 461 -4.79 -18.62 -25.54
N GLY A 462 -5.41 -18.67 -24.36
CA GLY A 462 -5.03 -19.55 -23.26
C GLY A 462 -3.84 -19.07 -22.41
N LYS A 463 -3.30 -17.88 -22.66
CA LYS A 463 -2.32 -17.26 -21.77
C LYS A 463 -2.98 -16.29 -20.78
N LEU A 464 -2.47 -16.28 -19.55
CA LEU A 464 -2.93 -15.43 -18.48
C LEU A 464 -1.99 -14.24 -18.33
N LEU A 465 -2.53 -13.03 -18.42
CA LEU A 465 -1.84 -11.81 -18.04
C LEU A 465 -2.03 -11.59 -16.54
N LEU A 466 -0.94 -11.63 -15.79
CA LEU A 466 -0.98 -11.37 -14.34
C LEU A 466 -0.72 -9.90 -14.01
N GLU A 467 0.01 -9.19 -14.84
CA GLU A 467 0.37 -7.81 -14.63
C GLU A 467 0.56 -7.08 -15.96
N GLY A 468 0.10 -5.86 -16.02
CA GLY A 468 0.35 -4.95 -17.11
C GLY A 468 0.24 -3.51 -16.65
N GLY A 469 1.08 -2.62 -17.16
CA GLY A 469 1.05 -1.23 -16.73
C GLY A 469 2.03 -0.35 -17.50
N LEU A 470 2.06 0.92 -17.08
CA LEU A 470 2.98 1.92 -17.61
C LEU A 470 4.19 2.03 -16.70
N ALA A 471 5.36 2.17 -17.32
CA ALA A 471 6.60 2.51 -16.64
C ALA A 471 7.14 3.82 -17.20
N PHE A 472 7.63 4.69 -16.34
CA PHE A 472 8.21 5.98 -16.71
C PHE A 472 9.71 5.95 -16.43
N LEU A 473 10.51 6.48 -17.35
CA LEU A 473 11.91 6.75 -17.12
C LEU A 473 12.04 8.15 -16.51
N LEU A 474 12.44 8.20 -15.27
CA LEU A 474 12.64 9.46 -14.54
C LEU A 474 14.06 10.00 -14.78
N ASP A 475 14.21 11.33 -14.73
CA ASP A 475 15.52 11.95 -14.72
C ASP A 475 16.28 11.56 -13.44
N THR A 476 17.54 11.16 -13.59
CA THR A 476 18.42 10.76 -12.49
C THR A 476 18.72 11.89 -11.50
N LYS A 477 18.38 13.13 -11.86
CA LYS A 477 18.51 14.31 -10.97
C LYS A 477 17.41 14.42 -9.94
N ILE A 478 16.33 13.64 -10.07
CA ILE A 478 15.24 13.63 -9.09
C ILE A 478 15.70 12.90 -7.84
N LYS A 479 15.75 13.62 -6.75
CA LYS A 479 16.15 13.10 -5.43
C LYS A 479 14.96 12.68 -4.56
N HIS A 480 13.78 13.22 -4.83
CA HIS A 480 12.54 12.95 -4.11
C HIS A 480 11.37 12.99 -5.11
N LEU A 481 10.50 12.01 -5.07
CA LEU A 481 9.18 11.97 -5.71
C LEU A 481 8.12 12.25 -4.66
#